data_565cd8dc727915137df411abb5f373b9
#
_entry.id   565cd8dc727915137df411abb5f373b9
#
_cell.length_a   1.000
_cell.length_b   1.000
_cell.length_c   1.000
_cell.angle_alpha   90.00
_cell.angle_beta   90.00
_cell.angle_gamma   90.00
#
_symmetry.space_group_name_H-M   'P 1'
#
loop_
_entity.id
_entity.type
_entity.pdbx_description
1 polymer ?
#
loop_
_entity_poly.entity_id
_entity_poly.type
_entity_poly.pdbx_seq_one_letter_code
_entity_poly.pdbx_strand_id
1 'polypeptide(L)'
;MKLINFSCLVFFIFYSMTSFANKSFFKDISYLLPDQKPRLSYGVAVTDFDKDGLDEFIVTGFGYENLALGFDGKSLKNKIKENIFSDFNRSTIGVAACDIDKDGHEEIYFLNTDTYSGQKMYSDRLLNIENKKIVDLFEKDINQDELNLTAGRSVVCVDREGKGNYGVYVANYGGPTRYYEYIEDRVVDLAESLNLDEITGGRAVVAGHILTDQIDIFAANERGPNFLYFNKNGKFLDVAGQMNVRDIYQNGRGTALSDILYRGRLDILNGNWGGYHRAYVYKDYKFKDIAVPSFDELSLIHIWR
;
A
#
# COMPACT_ATOMS: atom_id res chain seq x y z
N MET A 1 61.13 -43.13 9.71
CA MET A 1 60.53 -41.98 10.34
C MET A 1 60.13 -41.00 9.25
N LYS A 2 58.91 -41.06 8.78
CA LYS A 2 58.40 -40.24 7.65
C LYS A 2 57.50 -39.17 8.21
N LEU A 3 57.92 -37.89 8.12
CA LEU A 3 57.06 -36.72 8.28
C LEU A 3 56.13 -36.63 7.05
N ILE A 4 54.89 -36.94 7.22
CA ILE A 4 53.87 -36.75 6.18
C ILE A 4 53.31 -35.36 6.35
N ASN A 5 53.35 -34.61 5.29
CA ASN A 5 52.94 -33.22 5.13
C ASN A 5 51.55 -32.93 5.63
N PHE A 6 51.48 -32.18 6.70
CA PHE A 6 50.23 -31.63 7.27
C PHE A 6 49.73 -30.37 6.47
N SER A 7 50.50 -29.92 5.48
CA SER A 7 50.18 -28.71 4.70
C SER A 7 49.12 -28.89 3.60
N CYS A 8 48.84 -30.13 3.16
CA CYS A 8 47.88 -30.34 2.05
C CYS A 8 46.42 -30.46 2.53
N LEU A 9 46.23 -30.78 3.82
CA LEU A 9 44.85 -31.00 4.34
C LEU A 9 44.12 -29.69 4.66
N VAL A 10 44.87 -28.62 4.99
CA VAL A 10 44.28 -27.31 5.32
C VAL A 10 43.84 -26.54 4.06
N PHE A 11 44.47 -26.80 2.92
CA PHE A 11 44.10 -26.13 1.65
C PHE A 11 42.80 -26.67 1.03
N PHE A 12 42.41 -27.92 1.33
CA PHE A 12 41.18 -28.51 0.80
C PHE A 12 39.92 -28.10 1.57
N ILE A 13 40.07 -27.71 2.83
CA ILE A 13 38.90 -27.28 3.65
C ILE A 13 38.47 -25.84 3.33
N PHE A 14 39.41 -24.99 2.86
CA PHE A 14 39.06 -23.61 2.45
C PHE A 14 38.46 -23.52 1.05
N TYR A 15 38.66 -24.51 0.17
CA TYR A 15 38.08 -24.49 -1.18
C TYR A 15 36.63 -24.98 -1.27
N SER A 16 36.10 -25.62 -0.22
CA SER A 16 34.71 -26.08 -0.18
C SER A 16 33.74 -25.07 0.43
N MET A 17 34.20 -23.92 0.95
CA MET A 17 33.33 -22.88 1.53
C MET A 17 32.97 -21.73 0.57
N THR A 18 33.43 -21.71 -0.65
CA THR A 18 33.17 -20.62 -1.61
C THR A 18 32.05 -20.91 -2.61
N SER A 19 31.31 -22.00 -2.47
CA SER A 19 30.25 -22.39 -3.43
C SER A 19 28.81 -22.19 -2.95
N PHE A 20 28.57 -21.43 -1.88
CA PHE A 20 27.23 -21.04 -1.46
C PHE A 20 26.91 -19.56 -1.70
N ALA A 21 27.57 -18.94 -2.67
CA ALA A 21 27.28 -17.58 -3.05
C ALA A 21 26.52 -17.53 -4.37
N ASN A 22 25.31 -16.93 -4.31
CA ASN A 22 24.54 -16.38 -5.43
C ASN A 22 23.66 -17.35 -6.23
N LYS A 23 22.68 -17.99 -5.60
CA LYS A 23 21.37 -18.07 -6.27
C LYS A 23 20.64 -16.77 -5.97
N SER A 24 20.69 -15.82 -6.90
CA SER A 24 19.78 -14.67 -6.83
C SER A 24 18.35 -15.20 -6.88
N PHE A 25 17.55 -14.92 -5.84
CA PHE A 25 16.12 -15.26 -5.81
C PHE A 25 15.33 -14.39 -6.78
N PHE A 26 15.90 -13.26 -7.22
CA PHE A 26 15.27 -12.31 -8.12
C PHE A 26 16.10 -12.15 -9.38
N LYS A 27 15.41 -11.99 -10.50
CA LYS A 27 16.02 -11.69 -11.80
C LYS A 27 15.53 -10.29 -12.21
N ASP A 28 16.47 -9.43 -12.59
CA ASP A 28 16.12 -8.16 -13.22
C ASP A 28 15.48 -8.42 -14.59
N ILE A 29 14.25 -7.97 -14.76
CA ILE A 29 13.46 -8.04 -15.99
C ILE A 29 13.10 -6.66 -16.53
N SER A 30 13.77 -5.59 -16.08
CA SER A 30 13.54 -4.21 -16.52
C SER A 30 13.66 -4.02 -18.03
N TYR A 31 14.36 -4.92 -18.72
CA TYR A 31 14.43 -4.95 -20.19
C TYR A 31 13.08 -5.18 -20.87
N LEU A 32 12.07 -5.66 -20.15
CA LEU A 32 10.69 -5.77 -20.66
C LEU A 32 9.98 -4.42 -20.76
N LEU A 33 10.50 -3.37 -20.10
CA LEU A 33 9.98 -2.01 -20.18
C LEU A 33 10.64 -1.29 -21.36
N PRO A 34 9.94 -1.05 -22.48
CA PRO A 34 10.54 -0.46 -23.67
C PRO A 34 10.89 1.03 -23.51
N ASP A 35 10.18 1.73 -22.63
CA ASP A 35 10.39 3.14 -22.31
C ASP A 35 10.66 3.29 -20.81
N GLN A 36 11.92 3.61 -20.47
CA GLN A 36 12.37 3.78 -19.08
C GLN A 36 12.65 5.26 -18.77
N LYS A 37 11.87 6.19 -19.31
CA LYS A 37 12.03 7.60 -18.97
C LYS A 37 11.82 7.82 -17.47
N PRO A 38 12.68 8.61 -16.83
CA PRO A 38 12.49 8.97 -15.43
C PRO A 38 11.12 9.62 -15.20
N ARG A 39 10.40 9.13 -14.19
CA ARG A 39 9.11 9.67 -13.78
C ARG A 39 8.92 9.52 -12.28
N LEU A 40 8.08 10.35 -11.69
CA LEU A 40 7.66 10.18 -10.30
C LEU A 40 6.43 9.27 -10.26
N SER A 41 6.53 8.19 -9.48
CA SER A 41 5.44 7.25 -9.24
C SER A 41 5.51 6.79 -7.78
N TYR A 42 4.39 6.77 -7.10
CA TYR A 42 4.33 6.43 -5.66
C TYR A 42 3.44 5.22 -5.37
N GLY A 43 2.63 4.80 -6.32
CA GLY A 43 1.70 3.68 -6.14
C GLY A 43 1.71 2.72 -7.33
N VAL A 44 1.51 1.44 -7.03
CA VAL A 44 1.26 0.38 -8.00
C VAL A 44 0.18 -0.54 -7.47
N ALA A 45 -0.75 -0.94 -8.35
CA ALA A 45 -1.69 -2.03 -8.14
C ALA A 45 -1.56 -3.03 -9.28
N VAL A 46 -2.08 -4.24 -9.08
CA VAL A 46 -2.11 -5.30 -10.09
C VAL A 46 -3.55 -5.78 -10.21
N THR A 47 -4.12 -5.72 -11.40
CA THR A 47 -5.50 -6.11 -11.68
C THR A 47 -5.72 -6.34 -13.17
N ASP A 48 -6.62 -7.23 -13.54
CA ASP A 48 -7.14 -7.41 -14.92
C ASP A 48 -8.22 -6.34 -15.18
N PHE A 49 -7.80 -5.10 -15.36
CA PHE A 49 -8.73 -3.99 -15.47
C PHE A 49 -9.46 -3.96 -16.82
N ASP A 50 -8.79 -4.32 -17.93
CA ASP A 50 -9.43 -4.33 -19.26
C ASP A 50 -10.25 -5.59 -19.54
N LYS A 51 -10.29 -6.53 -18.58
CA LYS A 51 -11.06 -7.78 -18.60
C LYS A 51 -10.64 -8.72 -19.74
N ASP A 52 -9.34 -8.73 -20.07
CA ASP A 52 -8.76 -9.61 -21.11
C ASP A 52 -8.23 -10.95 -20.56
N GLY A 53 -8.25 -11.13 -19.23
CA GLY A 53 -7.78 -12.31 -18.49
C GLY A 53 -6.30 -12.26 -18.14
N LEU A 54 -5.63 -11.12 -18.32
CA LEU A 54 -4.24 -10.89 -17.97
C LEU A 54 -4.13 -9.64 -17.10
N ASP A 55 -3.42 -9.74 -16.00
CA ASP A 55 -3.22 -8.59 -15.11
C ASP A 55 -2.36 -7.49 -15.73
N GLU A 56 -2.75 -6.23 -15.51
CA GLU A 56 -1.96 -5.03 -15.72
C GLU A 56 -1.27 -4.59 -14.43
N PHE A 57 -0.08 -3.98 -14.58
CA PHE A 57 0.49 -3.12 -13.54
C PHE A 57 -0.06 -1.71 -13.71
N ILE A 58 -0.91 -1.29 -12.78
CA ILE A 58 -1.44 0.07 -12.73
C ILE A 58 -0.44 0.93 -11.97
N VAL A 59 0.26 1.82 -12.68
CA VAL A 59 1.35 2.63 -12.15
C VAL A 59 0.93 4.09 -12.11
N THR A 60 0.93 4.69 -10.90
CA THR A 60 0.52 6.09 -10.74
C THR A 60 1.52 7.07 -11.32
N GLY A 61 1.06 8.24 -11.73
CA GLY A 61 1.88 9.35 -12.22
C GLY A 61 1.72 10.60 -11.35
N PHE A 62 2.78 11.02 -10.67
CA PHE A 62 2.80 12.29 -9.95
C PHE A 62 3.38 13.38 -10.84
N GLY A 63 2.50 14.21 -11.41
CA GLY A 63 2.85 15.14 -12.49
C GLY A 63 3.18 14.43 -13.82
N TYR A 64 2.73 13.20 -13.97
CA TYR A 64 2.85 12.36 -15.16
C TYR A 64 1.53 11.60 -15.37
N GLU A 65 1.39 10.98 -16.53
CA GLU A 65 0.24 10.11 -16.82
C GLU A 65 0.27 8.83 -15.95
N ASN A 66 -0.89 8.36 -15.51
CA ASN A 66 -1.01 6.99 -15.01
C ASN A 66 -0.83 5.99 -16.15
N LEU A 67 -0.30 4.81 -15.88
CA LEU A 67 -0.08 3.75 -16.87
C LEU A 67 -0.78 2.47 -16.44
N ALA A 68 -1.34 1.76 -17.41
CA ALA A 68 -1.74 0.36 -17.29
C ALA A 68 -0.79 -0.49 -18.14
N LEU A 69 0.20 -1.11 -17.51
CA LEU A 69 1.25 -1.86 -18.20
C LEU A 69 0.89 -3.34 -18.28
N GLY A 70 0.37 -3.77 -19.42
CA GLY A 70 0.09 -5.17 -19.72
C GLY A 70 1.19 -5.82 -20.56
N PHE A 71 1.35 -7.14 -20.43
CA PHE A 71 2.32 -7.93 -21.16
C PHE A 71 1.75 -8.39 -22.51
N ASP A 72 2.42 -8.07 -23.63
CA ASP A 72 2.00 -8.42 -24.98
C ASP A 72 2.65 -9.72 -25.52
N GLY A 73 3.25 -10.51 -24.62
CA GLY A 73 4.04 -11.70 -24.97
C GLY A 73 5.53 -11.41 -25.24
N LYS A 74 5.93 -10.14 -25.31
CA LYS A 74 7.30 -9.72 -25.61
C LYS A 74 7.81 -8.61 -24.66
N SER A 75 6.95 -7.64 -24.36
CA SER A 75 7.30 -6.48 -23.55
C SER A 75 6.07 -5.99 -22.79
N LEU A 76 6.28 -5.15 -21.78
CA LEU A 76 5.22 -4.42 -21.08
C LEU A 76 4.86 -3.17 -21.88
N LYS A 77 3.58 -2.95 -22.17
CA LYS A 77 3.08 -1.79 -22.91
C LYS A 77 1.91 -1.15 -22.17
N ASN A 78 1.80 0.15 -22.29
CA ASN A 78 0.60 0.85 -21.83
C ASN A 78 -0.61 0.47 -22.68
N LYS A 79 -1.55 -0.26 -22.08
CA LYS A 79 -2.77 -0.78 -22.69
C LYS A 79 -3.86 0.29 -22.77
N ILE A 80 -3.94 1.17 -21.77
CA ILE A 80 -5.00 2.16 -21.60
C ILE A 80 -4.44 3.56 -21.81
N LYS A 81 -5.10 4.33 -22.71
CA LYS A 81 -4.63 5.68 -23.09
C LYS A 81 -5.72 6.75 -22.98
N GLU A 82 -6.87 6.39 -22.47
CA GLU A 82 -7.99 7.29 -22.24
C GLU A 82 -7.61 8.37 -21.23
N ASN A 83 -7.99 9.62 -21.50
CA ASN A 83 -7.64 10.76 -20.63
C ASN A 83 -8.16 10.60 -19.19
N ILE A 84 -9.31 9.98 -19.02
CA ILE A 84 -9.91 9.72 -17.71
C ILE A 84 -9.02 8.79 -16.85
N PHE A 85 -8.28 7.87 -17.48
CA PHE A 85 -7.36 6.97 -16.82
C PHE A 85 -5.98 7.61 -16.65
N SER A 86 -5.44 8.26 -17.68
CA SER A 86 -4.11 8.85 -17.66
C SER A 86 -3.97 9.98 -16.65
N ASP A 87 -5.01 10.79 -16.47
CA ASP A 87 -5.24 11.74 -15.38
C ASP A 87 -4.06 12.67 -15.04
N PHE A 88 -3.31 13.10 -16.04
CA PHE A 88 -2.05 13.83 -15.93
C PHE A 88 -2.10 15.03 -14.96
N ASN A 89 -3.23 15.74 -14.90
CA ASN A 89 -3.35 16.99 -14.14
C ASN A 89 -3.60 16.78 -12.63
N ARG A 90 -3.90 15.55 -12.18
CA ARG A 90 -4.36 15.30 -10.81
C ARG A 90 -3.28 14.85 -9.85
N SER A 91 -2.07 14.53 -10.34
CA SER A 91 -0.94 14.09 -9.51
C SER A 91 -1.30 12.91 -8.62
N THR A 92 -1.54 11.75 -9.21
CA THR A 92 -1.94 10.53 -8.50
C THR A 92 -0.80 10.02 -7.61
N ILE A 93 -1.05 9.88 -6.31
CA ILE A 93 -0.06 9.47 -5.31
C ILE A 93 -0.26 8.03 -4.80
N GLY A 94 -1.47 7.51 -4.89
CA GLY A 94 -1.82 6.17 -4.45
C GLY A 94 -2.81 5.52 -5.38
N VAL A 95 -2.85 4.19 -5.38
CA VAL A 95 -3.80 3.39 -6.14
C VAL A 95 -4.16 2.13 -5.36
N ALA A 96 -5.42 1.74 -5.43
CA ALA A 96 -5.90 0.44 -4.98
C ALA A 96 -6.85 -0.12 -6.02
N ALA A 97 -6.90 -1.45 -6.13
CA ALA A 97 -7.85 -2.15 -6.99
C ALA A 97 -8.60 -3.18 -6.16
N CYS A 98 -9.92 -3.18 -6.21
CA CYS A 98 -10.77 -4.13 -5.53
C CYS A 98 -12.21 -4.10 -6.09
N ASP A 99 -12.86 -5.24 -6.06
CA ASP A 99 -14.24 -5.44 -6.49
C ASP A 99 -15.19 -4.82 -5.44
N ILE A 100 -15.57 -3.54 -5.65
CA ILE A 100 -16.40 -2.82 -4.68
C ILE A 100 -17.91 -2.94 -4.97
N ASP A 101 -18.28 -3.26 -6.23
CA ASP A 101 -19.68 -3.43 -6.63
C ASP A 101 -20.13 -4.88 -6.74
N LYS A 102 -19.21 -5.85 -6.51
CA LYS A 102 -19.42 -7.30 -6.53
C LYS A 102 -19.78 -7.85 -7.90
N ASP A 103 -19.30 -7.25 -8.96
CA ASP A 103 -19.49 -7.76 -10.32
C ASP A 103 -18.47 -8.84 -10.72
N GLY A 104 -17.47 -9.09 -9.84
CA GLY A 104 -16.38 -10.05 -10.02
C GLY A 104 -15.16 -9.45 -10.73
N HIS A 105 -15.14 -8.15 -10.94
CA HIS A 105 -14.02 -7.40 -11.48
C HIS A 105 -13.64 -6.27 -10.53
N GLU A 106 -12.37 -5.86 -10.56
CA GLU A 106 -11.88 -4.85 -9.64
C GLU A 106 -12.00 -3.44 -10.22
N GLU A 107 -12.55 -2.52 -9.44
CA GLU A 107 -12.50 -1.08 -9.68
C GLU A 107 -11.14 -0.53 -9.26
N ILE A 108 -10.71 0.56 -9.91
CA ILE A 108 -9.48 1.26 -9.57
C ILE A 108 -9.79 2.57 -8.84
N TYR A 109 -9.33 2.68 -7.60
CA TYR A 109 -9.32 3.95 -6.87
C TYR A 109 -7.99 4.67 -7.10
N PHE A 110 -8.00 5.84 -7.76
CA PHE A 110 -6.87 6.74 -7.87
C PHE A 110 -6.93 7.82 -6.81
N LEU A 111 -6.00 7.76 -5.87
CA LEU A 111 -5.83 8.77 -4.83
C LEU A 111 -4.99 9.93 -5.35
N ASN A 112 -5.60 11.09 -5.50
CA ASN A 112 -4.99 12.28 -6.05
C ASN A 112 -4.53 13.27 -4.97
N THR A 113 -3.49 14.05 -5.29
CA THR A 113 -3.02 15.13 -4.42
C THR A 113 -2.30 16.21 -5.24
N ASP A 114 -2.87 17.38 -5.30
CA ASP A 114 -2.27 18.57 -5.92
C ASP A 114 -1.75 19.57 -4.87
N THR A 115 -1.87 19.23 -3.59
CA THR A 115 -1.41 20.03 -2.45
C THR A 115 -0.74 19.17 -1.38
N TYR A 116 0.06 19.80 -0.51
CA TYR A 116 0.74 19.11 0.57
C TYR A 116 -0.22 18.66 1.68
N SER A 117 -1.24 19.46 2.03
CA SER A 117 -2.20 19.13 3.08
C SER A 117 -3.50 19.93 2.93
N GLY A 118 -4.57 19.45 3.55
CA GLY A 118 -5.86 20.11 3.52
C GLY A 118 -6.56 20.02 2.17
N GLN A 119 -7.31 21.04 1.82
CA GLN A 119 -8.13 21.04 0.62
C GLN A 119 -7.31 21.01 -0.66
N LYS A 120 -7.68 20.14 -1.60
CA LYS A 120 -7.12 20.00 -2.95
C LYS A 120 -8.13 20.48 -4.02
N MET A 121 -7.63 20.75 -5.22
CA MET A 121 -8.45 21.22 -6.33
C MET A 121 -9.20 20.07 -7.02
N TYR A 122 -8.52 18.95 -7.23
CA TYR A 122 -9.08 17.80 -7.94
C TYR A 122 -9.44 16.68 -6.98
N SER A 123 -10.66 16.14 -7.12
CA SER A 123 -11.09 14.94 -6.39
C SER A 123 -10.29 13.69 -6.78
N ASP A 124 -10.43 12.64 -6.00
CA ASP A 124 -10.00 11.31 -6.39
C ASP A 124 -10.86 10.76 -7.54
N ARG A 125 -10.46 9.62 -8.10
CA ARG A 125 -11.27 8.88 -9.07
C ARG A 125 -11.53 7.47 -8.60
N LEU A 126 -12.70 6.96 -8.92
CA LEU A 126 -13.06 5.56 -8.77
C LEU A 126 -13.54 5.03 -10.11
N LEU A 127 -12.62 4.36 -10.81
CA LEU A 127 -12.84 3.93 -12.18
C LEU A 127 -13.43 2.52 -12.24
N ASN A 128 -14.49 2.36 -13.01
CA ASN A 128 -15.11 1.09 -13.38
C ASN A 128 -15.18 0.96 -14.91
N ILE A 129 -15.41 -0.25 -15.42
CA ILE A 129 -15.70 -0.49 -16.84
C ILE A 129 -17.17 -0.86 -17.02
N GLU A 130 -17.96 0.08 -17.49
CA GLU A 130 -19.36 -0.09 -17.85
C GLU A 130 -19.53 -0.11 -19.37
N ASN A 131 -20.17 -1.15 -19.90
CA ASN A 131 -20.41 -1.28 -21.36
C ASN A 131 -19.13 -1.08 -22.21
N LYS A 132 -18.00 -1.63 -21.77
CA LYS A 132 -16.68 -1.51 -22.42
C LYS A 132 -16.12 -0.07 -22.45
N LYS A 133 -16.55 0.79 -21.56
CA LYS A 133 -16.03 2.15 -21.40
C LYS A 133 -15.59 2.37 -19.98
N ILE A 134 -14.47 3.06 -19.83
CA ILE A 134 -14.02 3.52 -18.51
C ILE A 134 -14.93 4.66 -18.06
N VAL A 135 -15.51 4.51 -16.87
CA VAL A 135 -16.34 5.53 -16.22
C VAL A 135 -15.77 5.84 -14.85
N ASP A 136 -15.87 7.09 -14.42
CA ASP A 136 -15.57 7.50 -13.05
C ASP A 136 -16.87 7.52 -12.24
N LEU A 137 -16.96 6.66 -11.24
CA LEU A 137 -18.15 6.57 -10.41
C LEU A 137 -18.40 7.88 -9.64
N PHE A 138 -17.34 8.63 -9.32
CA PHE A 138 -17.47 9.96 -8.68
C PHE A 138 -18.01 11.05 -9.64
N GLU A 139 -17.95 10.87 -10.94
CA GLU A 139 -18.53 11.82 -11.90
C GLU A 139 -20.06 11.63 -12.07
N LYS A 140 -20.65 10.54 -11.53
CA LYS A 140 -22.12 10.38 -11.52
C LYS A 140 -22.76 11.39 -10.56
N ASP A 141 -23.84 12.03 -10.98
CA ASP A 141 -24.55 13.07 -10.19
C ASP A 141 -24.90 12.61 -8.79
N ILE A 142 -25.29 11.34 -8.63
CA ILE A 142 -25.66 10.75 -7.34
C ILE A 142 -24.49 10.66 -6.33
N ASN A 143 -23.26 10.77 -6.78
CA ASN A 143 -22.04 10.62 -5.96
C ASN A 143 -21.28 11.94 -5.76
N GLN A 144 -21.81 13.08 -6.20
CA GLN A 144 -21.10 14.36 -6.15
C GLN A 144 -20.87 14.86 -4.71
N ASP A 145 -21.68 14.45 -3.76
CA ASP A 145 -21.52 14.81 -2.34
C ASP A 145 -20.45 13.96 -1.62
N GLU A 146 -19.97 12.87 -2.26
CA GLU A 146 -19.03 11.91 -1.69
C GLU A 146 -17.56 12.16 -2.11
N LEU A 147 -17.28 13.25 -2.84
CA LEU A 147 -15.96 13.53 -3.36
C LEU A 147 -14.91 13.74 -2.25
N ASN A 148 -13.77 13.07 -2.37
CA ASN A 148 -12.61 13.37 -1.53
C ASN A 148 -11.85 14.58 -2.06
N LEU A 149 -12.06 15.73 -1.44
CA LEU A 149 -11.37 16.99 -1.72
C LEU A 149 -10.25 17.29 -0.69
N THR A 150 -9.74 16.28 -0.01
CA THR A 150 -8.61 16.41 0.92
C THR A 150 -7.35 15.77 0.31
N ALA A 151 -6.19 16.36 0.57
CA ALA A 151 -4.91 15.83 0.12
C ALA A 151 -4.69 14.39 0.57
N GLY A 152 -4.72 13.44 -0.35
CA GLY A 152 -4.52 12.03 -0.08
C GLY A 152 -3.06 11.65 0.12
N ARG A 153 -2.80 10.50 0.79
CA ARG A 153 -1.45 9.96 1.00
C ARG A 153 -1.35 8.46 0.78
N SER A 154 -2.32 7.69 1.22
CA SER A 154 -2.34 6.24 1.08
C SER A 154 -3.77 5.73 1.02
N VAL A 155 -3.95 4.62 0.32
CA VAL A 155 -5.26 3.99 0.09
C VAL A 155 -5.12 2.48 0.19
N VAL A 156 -6.13 1.81 0.73
CA VAL A 156 -6.16 0.35 0.85
C VAL A 156 -7.59 -0.17 0.74
N CYS A 157 -7.75 -1.33 0.11
CA CYS A 157 -9.01 -2.08 0.06
C CYS A 157 -9.21 -2.89 1.35
N VAL A 158 -10.44 -2.93 1.83
CA VAL A 158 -10.81 -3.62 3.08
C VAL A 158 -12.14 -4.34 2.92
N ASP A 159 -12.15 -5.67 2.97
CA ASP A 159 -13.38 -6.44 3.18
C ASP A 159 -13.67 -6.52 4.68
N ARG A 160 -14.38 -5.52 5.21
CA ARG A 160 -14.63 -5.42 6.66
C ARG A 160 -15.55 -6.50 7.21
N GLU A 161 -16.37 -7.11 6.38
CA GLU A 161 -17.30 -8.15 6.80
C GLU A 161 -16.85 -9.57 6.47
N GLY A 162 -15.76 -9.73 5.69
CA GLY A 162 -15.30 -11.04 5.23
C GLY A 162 -16.25 -11.72 4.23
N LYS A 163 -16.97 -10.92 3.42
CA LYS A 163 -18.01 -11.39 2.50
C LYS A 163 -17.73 -11.10 1.02
N GLY A 164 -16.49 -10.71 0.70
CA GLY A 164 -16.13 -10.26 -0.64
C GLY A 164 -16.71 -8.91 -1.02
N ASN A 165 -17.13 -8.10 -0.04
CA ASN A 165 -17.61 -6.75 -0.24
C ASN A 165 -16.53 -5.77 0.20
N TYR A 166 -15.75 -5.31 -0.75
CA TYR A 166 -14.65 -4.42 -0.45
C TYR A 166 -15.13 -2.99 -0.30
N GLY A 167 -14.53 -2.30 0.68
CA GLY A 167 -14.53 -0.85 0.77
C GLY A 167 -13.13 -0.31 0.58
N VAL A 168 -13.02 1.00 0.40
CA VAL A 168 -11.75 1.71 0.18
C VAL A 168 -11.49 2.67 1.33
N TYR A 169 -10.50 2.37 2.18
CA TYR A 169 -10.03 3.29 3.21
C TYR A 169 -8.99 4.24 2.63
N VAL A 170 -9.18 5.55 2.85
CA VAL A 170 -8.34 6.63 2.33
C VAL A 170 -7.72 7.41 3.47
N ALA A 171 -6.40 7.36 3.59
CA ALA A 171 -5.64 8.16 4.55
C ALA A 171 -5.36 9.54 3.96
N ASN A 172 -6.00 10.57 4.50
CA ASN A 172 -5.85 11.97 4.13
C ASN A 172 -4.86 12.70 5.06
N TYR A 173 -4.30 13.81 4.58
CA TYR A 173 -3.41 14.68 5.35
C TYR A 173 -4.04 16.05 5.58
N GLY A 174 -4.36 16.35 6.83
CA GLY A 174 -4.94 17.63 7.24
C GLY A 174 -6.43 17.77 6.94
N GLY A 175 -7.14 16.66 6.89
CA GLY A 175 -8.59 16.54 6.81
C GLY A 175 -9.04 15.12 7.16
N PRO A 176 -10.36 14.86 7.20
CA PRO A 176 -10.89 13.57 7.62
C PRO A 176 -10.45 12.46 6.66
N THR A 177 -10.16 11.30 7.23
CA THR A 177 -10.03 10.05 6.47
C THR A 177 -11.38 9.66 5.88
N ARG A 178 -11.39 8.80 4.85
CA ARG A 178 -12.60 8.34 4.19
C ARG A 178 -12.66 6.82 4.17
N TYR A 179 -13.87 6.28 4.10
CA TYR A 179 -14.12 4.87 3.89
C TYR A 179 -15.31 4.68 2.96
N TYR A 180 -15.03 4.36 1.71
CA TYR A 180 -16.05 4.23 0.67
C TYR A 180 -16.50 2.79 0.49
N GLU A 181 -17.82 2.58 0.39
CA GLU A 181 -18.44 1.36 -0.10
C GLU A 181 -19.41 1.68 -1.23
N TYR A 182 -19.71 0.67 -2.06
CA TYR A 182 -20.72 0.77 -3.09
C TYR A 182 -22.02 0.12 -2.58
N ILE A 183 -23.06 0.92 -2.40
CA ILE A 183 -24.32 0.53 -1.77
C ILE A 183 -25.48 1.06 -2.63
N GLU A 184 -26.39 0.16 -3.08
CA GLU A 184 -27.57 0.55 -3.86
C GLU A 184 -27.22 1.46 -5.06
N ASP A 185 -26.24 1.00 -5.88
CA ASP A 185 -25.76 1.67 -7.08
C ASP A 185 -25.12 3.06 -6.86
N ARG A 186 -24.64 3.35 -5.65
CA ARG A 186 -23.94 4.59 -5.33
C ARG A 186 -22.71 4.37 -4.44
N VAL A 187 -21.75 5.26 -4.56
CA VAL A 187 -20.61 5.35 -3.64
C VAL A 187 -21.07 6.06 -2.37
N VAL A 188 -20.75 5.54 -1.19
CA VAL A 188 -21.12 6.11 0.10
C VAL A 188 -19.89 6.17 1.01
N ASP A 189 -19.61 7.33 1.59
CA ASP A 189 -18.59 7.45 2.63
C ASP A 189 -19.18 7.03 3.98
N LEU A 190 -18.66 5.94 4.52
CA LEU A 190 -19.06 5.36 5.80
C LEU A 190 -18.10 5.69 6.95
N ALA A 191 -17.06 6.52 6.72
CA ALA A 191 -16.02 6.74 7.71
C ALA A 191 -16.55 7.13 9.10
N GLU A 192 -17.46 8.10 9.17
CA GLU A 192 -18.09 8.54 10.43
C GLU A 192 -18.85 7.40 11.13
N SER A 193 -19.66 6.67 10.38
CA SER A 193 -20.49 5.59 10.95
C SER A 193 -19.65 4.38 11.43
N LEU A 194 -18.41 4.26 10.94
CA LEU A 194 -17.46 3.22 11.27
C LEU A 194 -16.38 3.65 12.27
N ASN A 195 -16.41 4.90 12.77
CA ASN A 195 -15.40 5.54 13.62
C ASN A 195 -14.00 5.58 12.96
N LEU A 196 -13.97 5.92 11.69
CA LEU A 196 -12.74 6.02 10.88
C LEU A 196 -12.46 7.45 10.38
N ASP A 197 -13.28 8.45 10.69
CA ASP A 197 -13.27 9.81 10.13
C ASP A 197 -12.28 10.78 10.79
N GLU A 198 -11.17 10.26 11.29
CA GLU A 198 -10.17 11.03 12.03
C GLU A 198 -9.44 12.06 11.15
N ILE A 199 -9.26 13.27 11.69
CA ILE A 199 -8.42 14.30 11.05
C ILE A 199 -6.97 14.07 11.45
N THR A 200 -6.15 13.65 10.52
CA THR A 200 -4.80 13.17 10.80
C THR A 200 -3.74 13.72 9.84
N GLY A 201 -2.48 13.46 10.18
CA GLY A 201 -1.36 13.53 9.25
C GLY A 201 -1.14 12.18 8.56
N GLY A 202 -2.18 11.59 7.98
CA GLY A 202 -2.14 10.27 7.37
C GLY A 202 -1.01 10.13 6.35
N ARG A 203 -0.24 9.04 6.43
CA ARG A 203 0.92 8.81 5.53
C ARG A 203 0.92 7.45 4.88
N ALA A 204 0.76 6.41 5.66
CA ALA A 204 0.78 5.05 5.15
C ALA A 204 -0.31 4.24 5.83
N VAL A 205 -0.90 3.34 5.09
CA VAL A 205 -1.92 2.43 5.59
C VAL A 205 -1.69 1.03 5.05
N VAL A 206 -1.94 0.04 5.91
CA VAL A 206 -2.01 -1.38 5.53
C VAL A 206 -3.21 -2.01 6.19
N ALA A 207 -3.81 -2.99 5.54
CA ALA A 207 -4.91 -3.77 6.07
C ALA A 207 -4.59 -5.27 5.98
N GLY A 208 -5.03 -6.04 6.95
CA GLY A 208 -4.78 -7.47 6.99
C GLY A 208 -5.25 -8.12 8.31
N HIS A 209 -5.06 -9.42 8.44
CA HIS A 209 -5.37 -10.21 9.64
C HIS A 209 -4.33 -9.96 10.74
N ILE A 210 -4.39 -8.79 11.40
CA ILE A 210 -3.36 -8.33 12.36
C ILE A 210 -3.65 -8.90 13.75
N LEU A 211 -4.86 -8.69 14.26
CA LEU A 211 -5.27 -9.11 15.60
C LEU A 211 -6.13 -10.36 15.60
N THR A 212 -6.97 -10.51 14.59
CA THR A 212 -7.91 -11.61 14.42
C THR A 212 -7.92 -12.16 13.00
N ASP A 213 -8.88 -12.98 12.68
CA ASP A 213 -9.22 -13.49 11.35
C ASP A 213 -10.07 -12.51 10.51
N GLN A 214 -10.36 -11.31 11.04
CA GLN A 214 -10.97 -10.21 10.29
C GLN A 214 -9.89 -9.23 9.82
N ILE A 215 -10.22 -8.41 8.82
CA ILE A 215 -9.28 -7.41 8.30
C ILE A 215 -9.26 -6.19 9.22
N ASP A 216 -8.16 -6.00 9.93
CA ASP A 216 -7.84 -4.81 10.70
C ASP A 216 -7.09 -3.79 9.84
N ILE A 217 -7.03 -2.52 10.27
CA ILE A 217 -6.32 -1.45 9.57
C ILE A 217 -5.25 -0.87 10.49
N PHE A 218 -4.00 -0.81 10.03
CA PHE A 218 -2.95 -0.03 10.69
C PHE A 218 -2.66 1.21 9.85
N ALA A 219 -2.85 2.41 10.44
CA ALA A 219 -2.61 3.70 9.81
C ALA A 219 -1.49 4.45 10.52
N ALA A 220 -0.38 4.66 9.81
CA ALA A 220 0.75 5.45 10.30
C ALA A 220 0.58 6.92 9.95
N ASN A 221 0.84 7.80 10.92
CA ASN A 221 0.64 9.22 10.81
C ASN A 221 1.94 10.02 10.99
N GLU A 222 2.00 11.16 10.33
CA GLU A 222 3.00 12.21 10.58
C GLU A 222 2.42 13.23 11.56
N ARG A 223 3.21 13.59 12.58
CA ARG A 223 2.81 14.57 13.60
C ARG A 223 1.55 14.18 14.39
N GLY A 224 1.41 12.92 14.71
CA GLY A 224 0.27 12.42 15.46
C GLY A 224 0.40 10.92 15.77
N PRO A 225 -0.53 10.39 16.54
CA PRO A 225 -0.51 8.97 16.88
C PRO A 225 -0.79 8.11 15.65
N ASN A 226 -0.18 6.93 15.59
CA ASN A 226 -0.67 5.87 14.72
C ASN A 226 -1.98 5.31 15.26
N PHE A 227 -2.80 4.77 14.36
CA PHE A 227 -4.02 4.04 14.68
C PHE A 227 -3.88 2.56 14.36
N LEU A 228 -4.48 1.73 15.18
CA LEU A 228 -4.73 0.32 14.90
C LEU A 228 -6.23 0.07 15.10
N TYR A 229 -6.94 0.10 14.01
CA TYR A 229 -8.37 -0.13 14.00
C TYR A 229 -8.66 -1.63 14.01
N PHE A 230 -9.03 -2.12 15.18
CA PHE A 230 -9.51 -3.47 15.38
C PHE A 230 -10.90 -3.64 14.77
N ASN A 231 -11.04 -4.58 13.87
CA ASN A 231 -12.31 -4.90 13.24
C ASN A 231 -13.13 -5.84 14.14
N LYS A 232 -14.29 -5.37 14.56
CA LYS A 232 -15.27 -6.15 15.32
C LYS A 232 -16.56 -6.26 14.53
N ASN A 233 -16.72 -7.32 13.75
CA ASN A 233 -17.90 -7.59 12.94
C ASN A 233 -18.27 -6.42 12.00
N GLY A 234 -17.28 -5.90 11.27
CA GLY A 234 -17.45 -4.82 10.32
C GLY A 234 -17.47 -3.41 10.91
N LYS A 235 -17.27 -3.25 12.23
CA LYS A 235 -17.10 -1.96 12.90
C LYS A 235 -15.67 -1.86 13.46
N PHE A 236 -15.13 -0.67 13.49
CA PHE A 236 -13.76 -0.43 13.89
C PHE A 236 -13.65 0.24 15.27
N LEU A 237 -12.59 -0.14 15.99
CA LEU A 237 -12.21 0.46 17.26
C LEU A 237 -10.70 0.72 17.28
N ASP A 238 -10.27 1.95 17.53
CA ASP A 238 -8.83 2.22 17.72
C ASP A 238 -8.33 1.58 19.02
N VAL A 239 -7.41 0.64 18.87
CA VAL A 239 -6.74 -0.06 19.97
C VAL A 239 -5.24 0.20 20.01
N ALA A 240 -4.72 1.16 19.22
CA ALA A 240 -3.29 1.42 19.12
C ALA A 240 -2.62 1.70 20.47
N GLY A 241 -3.32 2.41 21.38
CA GLY A 241 -2.83 2.67 22.73
C GLY A 241 -2.71 1.40 23.57
N GLN A 242 -3.75 0.57 23.56
CA GLN A 242 -3.80 -0.70 24.28
C GLN A 242 -2.77 -1.70 23.74
N MET A 243 -2.51 -1.64 22.45
CA MET A 243 -1.61 -2.54 21.72
C MET A 243 -0.15 -2.05 21.62
N ASN A 244 0.19 -0.86 22.20
CA ASN A 244 1.53 -0.27 22.21
C ASN A 244 2.10 0.07 20.80
N VAL A 245 1.25 0.47 19.85
CA VAL A 245 1.69 0.85 18.49
C VAL A 245 1.42 2.31 18.16
N ARG A 246 1.01 3.10 19.12
CA ARG A 246 0.58 4.49 18.95
C ARG A 246 1.68 5.44 18.46
N ASP A 247 2.90 5.24 18.90
CA ASP A 247 4.16 5.91 18.49
C ASP A 247 4.03 7.43 18.24
N ILE A 248 3.46 8.15 19.20
CA ILE A 248 2.99 9.54 19.09
C ILE A 248 4.08 10.59 18.80
N TYR A 249 5.34 10.23 18.99
CA TYR A 249 6.49 11.14 18.80
C TYR A 249 7.23 10.94 17.50
N GLN A 250 6.79 10.01 16.66
CA GLN A 250 7.43 9.69 15.39
C GLN A 250 6.63 10.23 14.21
N ASN A 251 7.27 10.26 13.05
CA ASN A 251 6.63 10.68 11.81
C ASN A 251 6.55 9.47 10.87
N GLY A 252 5.47 8.72 10.95
CA GLY A 252 5.23 7.55 10.12
C GLY A 252 5.27 7.88 8.64
N ARG A 253 5.91 7.02 7.82
CA ARG A 253 6.06 7.23 6.38
C ARG A 253 5.71 6.03 5.53
N GLY A 254 6.09 4.86 5.95
CA GLY A 254 5.85 3.63 5.24
C GLY A 254 5.53 2.51 6.22
N THR A 255 4.64 1.62 5.84
CA THR A 255 4.24 0.49 6.67
C THR A 255 4.08 -0.76 5.84
N ALA A 256 4.35 -1.91 6.46
CA ALA A 256 4.15 -3.20 5.85
C ALA A 256 3.71 -4.23 6.91
N LEU A 257 3.04 -5.27 6.46
CA LEU A 257 2.72 -6.45 7.26
C LEU A 257 3.61 -7.61 6.82
N SER A 258 4.17 -8.34 7.78
CA SER A 258 4.99 -9.52 7.50
C SER A 258 5.00 -10.45 8.71
N ASP A 259 5.07 -11.75 8.50
CA ASP A 259 5.38 -12.71 9.57
C ASP A 259 6.89 -12.74 9.82
N ILE A 260 7.38 -11.79 10.61
CA ILE A 260 8.83 -11.58 10.86
C ILE A 260 9.46 -12.80 11.54
N LEU A 261 8.72 -13.47 12.39
CA LEU A 261 9.22 -14.58 13.24
C LEU A 261 8.73 -15.96 12.78
N TYR A 262 8.15 -16.07 11.59
CA TYR A 262 7.65 -17.35 11.01
C TYR A 262 6.67 -18.08 11.95
N ARG A 263 5.68 -17.34 12.48
CA ARG A 263 4.70 -17.85 13.46
C ARG A 263 3.31 -18.05 12.88
N GLY A 264 3.13 -17.79 11.57
CA GLY A 264 1.82 -17.79 10.91
C GLY A 264 0.93 -16.61 11.34
N ARG A 265 1.56 -15.49 11.75
CA ARG A 265 0.88 -14.28 12.20
C ARG A 265 1.56 -13.02 11.66
N LEU A 266 0.76 -12.07 11.23
CA LEU A 266 1.27 -10.79 10.76
C LEU A 266 1.77 -9.91 11.92
N ASP A 267 2.96 -9.36 11.72
CA ASP A 267 3.60 -8.33 12.51
C ASP A 267 3.62 -7.02 11.72
N ILE A 268 3.84 -5.88 12.38
CA ILE A 268 3.79 -4.56 11.75
C ILE A 268 5.21 -3.99 11.66
N LEU A 269 5.64 -3.65 10.43
CA LEU A 269 6.82 -2.83 10.18
C LEU A 269 6.38 -1.39 9.93
N ASN A 270 6.97 -0.43 10.64
CA ASN A 270 6.67 0.99 10.47
C ASN A 270 7.95 1.80 10.30
N GLY A 271 8.13 2.39 9.13
CA GLY A 271 9.23 3.30 8.83
C GLY A 271 8.87 4.73 9.22
N ASN A 272 9.75 5.41 9.94
CA ASN A 272 9.59 6.77 10.40
C ASN A 272 10.56 7.73 9.69
N TRP A 273 10.15 8.94 9.43
CA TRP A 273 11.00 9.97 8.84
C TRP A 273 11.73 10.75 9.92
N GLY A 274 13.05 10.67 9.89
CA GLY A 274 13.91 11.38 10.87
C GLY A 274 13.82 10.84 12.27
N GLY A 275 13.37 9.59 12.46
CA GLY A 275 13.23 8.91 13.73
C GLY A 275 13.43 7.40 13.60
N TYR A 276 13.35 6.71 14.73
CA TYR A 276 13.55 5.27 14.79
C TYR A 276 12.43 4.51 14.07
N HIS A 277 12.80 3.57 13.22
CA HIS A 277 11.86 2.62 12.63
C HIS A 277 11.39 1.61 13.66
N ARG A 278 10.23 0.99 13.42
CA ARG A 278 9.62 0.03 14.32
C ARG A 278 9.43 -1.33 13.65
N ALA A 279 9.66 -2.37 14.42
CA ALA A 279 9.30 -3.76 14.10
C ALA A 279 8.43 -4.29 15.24
N TYR A 280 7.15 -4.11 15.13
CA TYR A 280 6.19 -4.49 16.15
C TYR A 280 5.78 -5.94 15.99
N VAL A 281 6.17 -6.77 16.95
CA VAL A 281 5.83 -8.19 17.01
C VAL A 281 4.81 -8.43 18.12
N TYR A 282 3.72 -9.12 17.79
CA TYR A 282 2.69 -9.43 18.77
C TYR A 282 3.16 -10.49 19.75
N LYS A 283 3.18 -10.17 21.03
CA LYS A 283 3.60 -11.05 22.13
C LYS A 283 2.91 -10.65 23.43
N ASP A 284 2.45 -11.64 24.21
CA ASP A 284 1.80 -11.42 25.50
C ASP A 284 0.63 -10.43 25.41
N TYR A 285 -0.26 -10.62 24.41
CA TYR A 285 -1.46 -9.78 24.15
C TYR A 285 -1.21 -8.33 23.77
N LYS A 286 0.03 -7.96 23.41
CA LYS A 286 0.42 -6.62 22.94
C LYS A 286 1.51 -6.71 21.89
N PHE A 287 1.73 -5.63 21.17
CA PHE A 287 2.91 -5.50 20.35
C PHE A 287 4.13 -5.08 21.17
N LYS A 288 5.27 -5.65 20.84
CA LYS A 288 6.60 -5.28 21.33
C LYS A 288 7.44 -4.86 20.15
N ASP A 289 8.09 -3.72 20.27
CA ASP A 289 9.08 -3.29 19.29
C ASP A 289 10.35 -4.12 19.50
N ILE A 290 10.77 -4.79 18.45
CA ILE A 290 12.00 -5.61 18.41
C ILE A 290 13.02 -5.07 17.42
N ALA A 291 12.81 -3.82 16.93
CA ALA A 291 13.75 -3.20 16.03
C ALA A 291 15.16 -3.18 16.66
N VAL A 292 16.16 -3.52 15.84
CA VAL A 292 17.56 -3.52 16.23
C VAL A 292 18.23 -2.24 15.71
N PRO A 293 19.35 -1.76 16.30
CA PRO A 293 19.97 -0.50 15.87
C PRO A 293 20.22 -0.38 14.37
N SER A 294 20.64 -1.46 13.72
CA SER A 294 20.84 -1.48 12.26
C SER A 294 19.56 -1.30 11.44
N PHE A 295 18.41 -1.61 12.01
CA PHE A 295 17.10 -1.35 11.40
C PHE A 295 16.60 0.05 11.76
N ASP A 296 16.84 0.50 12.99
CA ASP A 296 16.45 1.81 13.50
C ASP A 296 17.11 2.96 12.74
N GLU A 297 18.36 2.75 12.30
CA GLU A 297 19.20 3.76 11.63
C GLU A 297 18.98 3.85 10.11
N LEU A 298 18.14 3.01 9.51
CA LEU A 298 17.78 3.08 8.09
C LEU A 298 16.96 4.35 7.83
N SER A 299 17.65 5.49 7.78
CA SER A 299 17.02 6.77 7.48
C SER A 299 16.53 6.79 6.03
N LEU A 300 15.23 7.03 5.84
CA LEU A 300 14.64 7.32 4.52
C LEU A 300 15.24 8.59 3.87
N ILE A 301 16.06 9.36 4.59
CA ILE A 301 16.75 10.57 4.07
C ILE A 301 17.76 10.21 2.99
N HIS A 302 18.31 9.00 2.97
CA HIS A 302 19.28 8.59 1.96
C HIS A 302 18.66 8.22 0.60
N ILE A 303 17.35 8.15 0.48
CA ILE A 303 16.65 7.86 -0.78
C ILE A 303 16.43 9.11 -1.64
N TRP A 304 16.70 10.31 -1.10
CA TRP A 304 16.45 11.60 -1.75
C TRP A 304 17.71 12.40 -2.11
N ARG A 305 18.84 11.73 -2.36
CA ARG A 305 20.04 12.37 -2.93
C ARG A 305 20.40 11.82 -4.28
#